data_c182f36252caf844dea837c5ece9e28a
#
_entry.id   c182f36252caf844dea837c5ece9e28a
#
_cell.length_a   1.000
_cell.length_b   1.000
_cell.length_c   1.000
_cell.angle_alpha   90.00
_cell.angle_beta   90.00
_cell.angle_gamma   90.00
#
_symmetry.space_group_name_H-M   'P 1'
#
loop_
_entity.id
_entity.type
_entity.pdbx_description
1 polymer ?
#
loop_
_entity_poly.entity_id
_entity_poly.type
_entity_poly.pdbx_seq_one_letter_code
_entity_poly.pdbx_strand_id
1 'polypeptide(L)'
;GNYTKFQELRAARDAQIESAANRQSKEVARVQNFIDRFRYQANKAKQVQSRIKQLDKVKLIERQRDTKRVRFKFPLPSASGRHVLELKGVAKSYGEKVIYRSLDFTVERGQRIALVGENGAGKSTLLKILAGVLPFEKGTRQVGHGVTLHYFAQHQAESLDPDDTILESLAEVSAQAETNFLRGIAGAFLFSGDDQKKPIKALSGGERNRVALARMLVEPANTLL
;
A
#
# COMPACT_ATOMS: atom_id res chain seq x y z
N GLY A 1 -28.32 5.79 9.57
CA GLY A 1 -28.35 5.36 8.16
C GLY A 1 -27.38 4.21 7.92
N ASN A 2 -27.65 3.39 6.90
CA ASN A 2 -26.76 2.30 6.52
C ASN A 2 -25.57 2.82 5.68
N TYR A 3 -24.58 1.96 5.44
CA TYR A 3 -23.36 2.30 4.69
C TYR A 3 -23.65 2.76 3.25
N THR A 4 -24.65 2.17 2.60
CA THR A 4 -25.06 2.53 1.22
C THR A 4 -25.54 3.97 1.17
N LYS A 5 -26.43 4.37 2.11
CA LYS A 5 -26.92 5.75 2.19
C LYS A 5 -25.81 6.76 2.51
N PHE A 6 -24.83 6.35 3.33
CA PHE A 6 -23.64 7.18 3.58
C PHE A 6 -22.82 7.39 2.29
N GLN A 7 -22.61 6.35 1.47
CA GLN A 7 -21.90 6.47 0.20
C GLN A 7 -22.61 7.40 -0.78
N GLU A 8 -23.94 7.29 -0.89
CA GLU A 8 -24.75 8.17 -1.75
C GLU A 8 -24.64 9.64 -1.31
N LEU A 9 -24.82 9.91 -0.01
CA LEU A 9 -24.71 11.26 0.54
C LEU A 9 -23.29 11.84 0.37
N ARG A 10 -22.27 11.01 0.54
CA ARG A 10 -20.87 11.41 0.31
C ARG A 10 -20.64 11.76 -1.14
N ALA A 11 -21.06 10.91 -2.08
CA ALA A 11 -20.93 11.16 -3.51
C ALA A 11 -21.67 12.44 -3.95
N ALA A 12 -22.88 12.68 -3.44
CA ALA A 12 -23.62 13.90 -3.70
C ALA A 12 -22.90 15.15 -3.17
N ARG A 13 -22.36 15.08 -1.95
CA ARG A 13 -21.58 16.17 -1.34
C ARG A 13 -20.31 16.47 -2.13
N ASP A 14 -19.57 15.43 -2.53
CA ASP A 14 -18.34 15.57 -3.30
C ASP A 14 -18.62 16.22 -4.66
N ALA A 15 -19.69 15.83 -5.34
CA ALA A 15 -20.14 16.44 -6.60
C ALA A 15 -20.54 17.92 -6.42
N GLN A 16 -21.16 18.28 -5.30
CA GLN A 16 -21.48 19.69 -4.98
C GLN A 16 -20.22 20.51 -4.76
N ILE A 17 -19.25 20.01 -3.97
CA ILE A 17 -17.98 20.67 -3.70
C ILE A 17 -17.20 20.87 -5.01
N GLU A 18 -17.14 19.84 -5.86
CA GLU A 18 -16.47 19.91 -7.15
C GLU A 18 -17.12 20.96 -8.08
N SER A 19 -18.44 20.95 -8.18
CA SER A 19 -19.19 21.94 -8.96
C SER A 19 -18.94 23.37 -8.45
N ALA A 20 -18.97 23.58 -7.14
CA ALA A 20 -18.70 24.88 -6.53
C ALA A 20 -17.25 25.33 -6.75
N ALA A 21 -16.27 24.44 -6.60
CA ALA A 21 -14.86 24.72 -6.86
C ALA A 21 -14.62 25.06 -8.35
N ASN A 22 -15.27 24.37 -9.27
CA ASN A 22 -15.19 24.65 -10.71
C ASN A 22 -15.79 26.01 -11.07
N ARG A 23 -16.93 26.39 -10.47
CA ARG A 23 -17.52 27.74 -10.66
C ARG A 23 -16.60 28.81 -10.11
N GLN A 24 -16.07 28.66 -8.91
CA GLN A 24 -15.13 29.59 -8.30
C GLN A 24 -13.85 29.73 -9.14
N SER A 25 -13.27 28.62 -9.61
CA SER A 25 -12.07 28.64 -10.46
C SER A 25 -12.30 29.43 -11.77
N LYS A 26 -13.47 29.25 -12.41
CA LYS A 26 -13.83 30.03 -13.61
C LYS A 26 -13.95 31.53 -13.31
N GLU A 27 -14.56 31.91 -12.17
CA GLU A 27 -14.71 33.30 -11.77
C GLU A 27 -13.36 33.93 -11.39
N VAL A 28 -12.50 33.23 -10.67
CA VAL A 28 -11.13 33.65 -10.36
C VAL A 28 -10.35 33.88 -11.67
N ALA A 29 -10.41 32.94 -12.63
CA ALA A 29 -9.74 33.08 -13.91
C ALA A 29 -10.27 34.29 -14.71
N ARG A 30 -11.58 34.55 -14.66
CA ARG A 30 -12.19 35.71 -15.31
C ARG A 30 -11.70 37.02 -14.70
N VAL A 31 -11.63 37.10 -13.38
CA VAL A 31 -11.12 38.29 -12.67
C VAL A 31 -9.63 38.48 -12.95
N GLN A 32 -8.84 37.40 -12.95
CA GLN A 32 -7.41 37.45 -13.26
C GLN A 32 -7.16 37.95 -14.71
N ASN A 33 -7.89 37.41 -15.67
CA ASN A 33 -7.81 37.85 -17.09
C ASN A 33 -8.17 39.34 -17.23
N PHE A 34 -9.15 39.84 -16.46
CA PHE A 34 -9.47 41.27 -16.45
C PHE A 34 -8.30 42.09 -15.88
N ILE A 35 -7.69 41.68 -14.79
CA ILE A 35 -6.54 42.34 -14.16
C ILE A 35 -5.39 42.40 -15.19
N ASP A 36 -5.03 41.26 -15.78
CA ASP A 36 -3.91 41.14 -16.73
C ASP A 36 -4.11 42.00 -17.95
N ARG A 37 -5.34 42.07 -18.50
CA ARG A 37 -5.68 42.86 -19.66
C ARG A 37 -5.62 44.38 -19.42
N PHE A 38 -6.03 44.82 -18.23
CA PHE A 38 -6.20 46.24 -17.94
C PHE A 38 -5.16 46.81 -16.96
N ARG A 39 -4.18 46.04 -16.51
CA ARG A 39 -3.18 46.39 -15.52
C ARG A 39 -2.41 47.68 -15.84
N TYR A 40 -2.14 47.95 -17.11
CA TYR A 40 -1.33 49.10 -17.57
C TYR A 40 -2.17 50.28 -17.99
N GLN A 41 -3.49 50.24 -17.91
CA GLN A 41 -4.37 51.33 -18.36
C GLN A 41 -4.69 52.26 -17.19
N ALA A 42 -4.21 53.53 -17.23
CA ALA A 42 -4.38 54.49 -16.16
C ALA A 42 -5.86 54.78 -15.84
N ASN A 43 -6.74 54.84 -16.83
CA ASN A 43 -8.18 55.03 -16.64
C ASN A 43 -8.93 53.85 -15.98
N LYS A 44 -8.30 52.68 -15.92
CA LYS A 44 -8.83 51.46 -15.29
C LYS A 44 -8.15 51.11 -13.95
N ALA A 45 -7.11 51.83 -13.54
CA ALA A 45 -6.29 51.53 -12.38
C ALA A 45 -7.11 51.30 -11.10
N LYS A 46 -8.10 52.15 -10.81
CA LYS A 46 -8.97 52.02 -9.63
C LYS A 46 -9.82 50.73 -9.66
N GLN A 47 -10.32 50.35 -10.83
CA GLN A 47 -11.08 49.13 -11.05
C GLN A 47 -10.19 47.88 -10.88
N VAL A 48 -8.97 47.88 -11.43
CA VAL A 48 -7.99 46.81 -11.31
C VAL A 48 -7.61 46.60 -9.83
N GLN A 49 -7.28 47.66 -9.10
CA GLN A 49 -6.98 47.57 -7.66
C GLN A 49 -8.15 47.01 -6.83
N SER A 50 -9.38 47.42 -7.13
CA SER A 50 -10.57 46.85 -6.50
C SER A 50 -10.70 45.35 -6.75
N ARG A 51 -10.45 44.88 -8.00
CA ARG A 51 -10.51 43.48 -8.34
C ARG A 51 -9.39 42.65 -7.69
N ILE A 52 -8.17 43.18 -7.59
CA ILE A 52 -7.07 42.54 -6.85
C ILE A 52 -7.49 42.34 -5.39
N LYS A 53 -7.98 43.42 -4.69
CA LYS A 53 -8.44 43.32 -3.31
C LYS A 53 -9.60 42.33 -3.12
N GLN A 54 -10.47 42.15 -4.14
CA GLN A 54 -11.51 41.11 -4.11
C GLN A 54 -10.90 39.73 -4.22
N LEU A 55 -9.93 39.53 -5.10
CA LEU A 55 -9.27 38.24 -5.32
C LEU A 55 -8.50 37.78 -4.09
N ASP A 56 -7.80 38.70 -3.42
CA ASP A 56 -7.05 38.42 -2.17
C ASP A 56 -7.97 37.97 -1.02
N LYS A 57 -9.25 38.32 -1.04
CA LYS A 57 -10.24 37.91 -0.03
C LYS A 57 -10.92 36.58 -0.35
N VAL A 58 -10.74 36.04 -1.55
CA VAL A 58 -11.38 34.78 -1.97
C VAL A 58 -10.68 33.60 -1.31
N LYS A 59 -11.39 32.93 -0.39
CA LYS A 59 -10.94 31.64 0.13
C LYS A 59 -11.25 30.58 -0.92
N LEU A 60 -10.21 29.95 -1.46
CA LEU A 60 -10.37 28.88 -2.42
C LEU A 60 -11.04 27.67 -1.76
N ILE A 61 -12.04 27.12 -2.44
CA ILE A 61 -12.69 25.86 -2.03
C ILE A 61 -11.69 24.75 -2.28
N GLU A 62 -11.23 24.12 -1.20
CA GLU A 62 -10.34 22.96 -1.31
C GLU A 62 -11.12 21.81 -1.94
N ARG A 63 -10.66 21.37 -3.13
CA ARG A 63 -11.16 20.14 -3.73
C ARG A 63 -10.72 18.98 -2.86
N GLN A 64 -11.63 18.07 -2.55
CA GLN A 64 -11.19 16.79 -2.01
C GLN A 64 -10.22 16.19 -3.03
N ARG A 65 -8.96 16.08 -2.63
CA ARG A 65 -7.95 15.40 -3.48
C ARG A 65 -8.43 13.97 -3.65
N ASP A 66 -8.51 13.52 -4.89
CA ASP A 66 -8.71 12.10 -5.18
C ASP A 66 -7.78 11.30 -4.27
N THR A 67 -8.36 10.39 -3.52
CA THR A 67 -7.58 9.50 -2.65
C THR A 67 -6.57 8.79 -3.56
N LYS A 68 -5.31 9.19 -3.47
CA LYS A 68 -4.25 8.56 -4.26
C LYS A 68 -4.33 7.06 -4.02
N ARG A 69 -4.43 6.29 -5.09
CA ARG A 69 -4.49 4.82 -5.00
C ARG A 69 -3.09 4.26 -5.18
N VAL A 70 -2.74 3.31 -4.34
CA VAL A 70 -1.52 2.52 -4.52
C VAL A 70 -1.61 1.78 -5.86
N ARG A 71 -0.63 1.97 -6.74
CA ARG A 71 -0.55 1.30 -8.04
C ARG A 71 0.84 0.71 -8.19
N PHE A 72 0.92 -0.59 -8.23
CA PHE A 72 2.16 -1.31 -8.45
C PHE A 72 1.93 -2.55 -9.32
N LYS A 73 3.02 -3.06 -9.87
CA LYS A 73 3.06 -4.38 -10.50
C LYS A 73 4.14 -5.18 -9.79
N PHE A 74 3.85 -6.44 -9.48
CA PHE A 74 4.89 -7.32 -8.98
C PHE A 74 5.97 -7.47 -10.07
N PRO A 75 7.26 -7.34 -9.72
CA PRO A 75 8.33 -7.66 -10.65
C PRO A 75 8.22 -9.13 -11.07
N LEU A 76 8.61 -9.42 -12.31
CA LEU A 76 8.57 -10.80 -12.83
C LEU A 76 9.71 -11.59 -12.19
N PRO A 77 9.42 -12.59 -11.34
CA PRO A 77 10.45 -13.43 -10.76
C PRO A 77 10.91 -14.51 -11.76
N SER A 78 12.03 -15.15 -11.46
CA SER A 78 12.44 -16.36 -12.15
C SER A 78 11.40 -17.47 -11.97
N ALA A 79 11.25 -18.33 -13.01
CA ALA A 79 10.29 -19.42 -12.94
C ALA A 79 10.76 -20.50 -11.96
N SER A 80 9.88 -20.92 -11.05
CA SER A 80 10.09 -22.10 -10.19
C SER A 80 9.88 -23.41 -10.97
N GLY A 81 10.32 -24.54 -10.40
CA GLY A 81 9.90 -25.87 -10.80
C GLY A 81 8.38 -26.06 -10.69
N ARG A 82 7.87 -27.23 -11.15
CA ARG A 82 6.43 -27.56 -11.08
C ARG A 82 5.96 -27.67 -9.63
N HIS A 83 6.68 -28.43 -8.80
CA HIS A 83 6.39 -28.54 -7.36
C HIS A 83 7.04 -27.39 -6.63
N VAL A 84 6.22 -26.59 -5.95
CA VAL A 84 6.66 -25.37 -5.25
C VAL A 84 6.93 -25.67 -3.78
N LEU A 85 5.97 -26.29 -3.11
CA LEU A 85 6.06 -26.67 -1.69
C LEU A 85 5.39 -28.03 -1.48
N GLU A 86 6.01 -28.86 -0.65
CA GLU A 86 5.45 -30.15 -0.28
C GLU A 86 5.59 -30.37 1.23
N LEU A 87 4.50 -30.75 1.86
CA LEU A 87 4.46 -31.25 3.23
C LEU A 87 4.07 -32.73 3.20
N LYS A 88 4.79 -33.58 3.92
CA LYS A 88 4.49 -35.01 4.04
C LYS A 88 4.45 -35.42 5.52
N GLY A 89 3.32 -35.98 5.94
CA GLY A 89 3.11 -36.53 7.27
C GLY A 89 3.31 -35.52 8.39
N VAL A 90 3.04 -34.23 8.15
CA VAL A 90 3.31 -33.17 9.13
C VAL A 90 2.37 -33.27 10.32
N ALA A 91 2.95 -33.37 11.50
CA ALA A 91 2.23 -33.31 12.79
C ALA A 91 2.57 -32.01 13.52
N LYS A 92 1.54 -31.35 14.06
CA LYS A 92 1.68 -30.12 14.86
C LYS A 92 0.70 -30.08 15.99
N SER A 93 1.21 -29.78 17.18
CA SER A 93 0.42 -29.58 18.39
C SER A 93 0.83 -28.32 19.15
N TYR A 94 -0.05 -27.79 19.98
CA TYR A 94 0.20 -26.76 20.97
C TYR A 94 -0.23 -27.25 22.33
N GLY A 95 0.72 -27.74 23.13
CA GLY A 95 0.44 -28.46 24.36
C GLY A 95 -0.42 -29.70 24.05
N GLU A 96 -1.57 -29.84 24.70
CA GLU A 96 -2.50 -30.96 24.48
C GLU A 96 -3.36 -30.81 23.20
N LYS A 97 -3.41 -29.60 22.63
CA LYS A 97 -4.23 -29.35 21.44
C LYS A 97 -3.51 -29.77 20.14
N VAL A 98 -3.95 -30.89 19.58
CA VAL A 98 -3.47 -31.35 18.26
C VAL A 98 -4.11 -30.54 17.16
N ILE A 99 -3.29 -29.91 16.31
CA ILE A 99 -3.73 -29.17 15.11
C ILE A 99 -3.70 -30.08 13.90
N TYR A 100 -2.57 -30.72 13.65
CA TYR A 100 -2.40 -31.70 12.58
C TYR A 100 -1.82 -32.99 13.14
N ARG A 101 -2.39 -34.13 12.72
CA ARG A 101 -1.87 -35.46 13.11
C ARG A 101 -0.90 -36.02 12.07
N SER A 102 -1.25 -35.85 10.78
CA SER A 102 -0.44 -36.27 9.62
C SER A 102 -1.00 -35.52 8.41
N LEU A 103 -0.43 -34.38 8.12
CA LEU A 103 -0.88 -33.52 7.03
C LEU A 103 0.04 -33.69 5.82
N ASP A 104 -0.57 -34.08 4.69
CA ASP A 104 0.05 -34.05 3.38
C ASP A 104 -0.54 -32.89 2.61
N PHE A 105 0.32 -32.03 2.04
CA PHE A 105 -0.11 -30.84 1.31
C PHE A 105 0.92 -30.48 0.24
N THR A 106 0.48 -30.32 -0.99
CA THR A 106 1.36 -29.97 -2.11
C THR A 106 0.86 -28.71 -2.81
N VAL A 107 1.79 -27.81 -3.12
CA VAL A 107 1.54 -26.59 -3.88
C VAL A 107 2.29 -26.69 -5.22
N GLU A 108 1.56 -26.53 -6.32
CA GLU A 108 2.13 -26.50 -7.66
C GLU A 108 2.21 -25.06 -8.19
N ARG A 109 3.12 -24.84 -9.14
CA ARG A 109 3.28 -23.55 -9.81
C ARG A 109 1.99 -23.09 -10.48
N GLY A 110 1.65 -21.82 -10.29
CA GLY A 110 0.47 -21.18 -10.85
C GLY A 110 -0.81 -21.40 -10.06
N GLN A 111 -0.80 -22.25 -9.02
CA GLN A 111 -1.96 -22.40 -8.15
C GLN A 111 -2.22 -21.14 -7.32
N ARG A 112 -3.52 -20.89 -7.11
CA ARG A 112 -4.00 -19.88 -6.15
C ARG A 112 -4.88 -20.60 -5.14
N ILE A 113 -4.42 -20.65 -3.89
CA ILE A 113 -5.03 -21.44 -2.84
C ILE A 113 -5.60 -20.51 -1.77
N ALA A 114 -6.87 -20.68 -1.43
CA ALA A 114 -7.49 -19.99 -0.30
C ALA A 114 -7.74 -20.99 0.83
N LEU A 115 -7.25 -20.69 2.04
CA LEU A 115 -7.51 -21.47 3.23
C LEU A 115 -8.77 -20.95 3.92
N VAL A 116 -9.82 -21.77 3.92
CA VAL A 116 -11.13 -21.43 4.49
C VAL A 116 -11.45 -22.38 5.65
N GLY A 117 -12.06 -21.87 6.71
CA GLY A 117 -12.47 -22.65 7.88
C GLY A 117 -12.67 -21.79 9.11
N GLU A 118 -13.13 -22.39 10.21
CA GLU A 118 -13.40 -21.73 11.47
C GLU A 118 -12.12 -21.14 12.13
N ASN A 119 -12.31 -20.21 13.06
CA ASN A 119 -11.21 -19.69 13.87
C ASN A 119 -10.61 -20.82 14.74
N GLY A 120 -9.28 -20.92 14.72
CA GLY A 120 -8.59 -21.98 15.45
C GLY A 120 -8.45 -23.31 14.69
N ALA A 121 -8.94 -23.43 13.46
CA ALA A 121 -8.80 -24.63 12.60
C ALA A 121 -7.36 -24.90 12.10
N GLY A 122 -6.40 -24.01 12.41
CA GLY A 122 -5.01 -24.21 12.03
C GLY A 122 -4.55 -23.43 10.79
N LYS A 123 -5.40 -22.66 10.09
CA LYS A 123 -5.04 -21.93 8.86
C LYS A 123 -3.72 -21.17 8.94
N SER A 124 -3.56 -20.36 9.98
CA SER A 124 -2.32 -19.58 10.20
C SER A 124 -1.13 -20.48 10.59
N THR A 125 -1.40 -21.62 11.24
CA THR A 125 -0.38 -22.64 11.53
C THR A 125 0.15 -23.26 10.26
N LEU A 126 -0.75 -23.61 9.31
CA LEU A 126 -0.35 -24.15 8.01
C LEU A 126 0.50 -23.16 7.24
N LEU A 127 0.06 -21.89 7.12
CA LEU A 127 0.83 -20.84 6.44
C LEU A 127 2.23 -20.67 7.04
N LYS A 128 2.33 -20.65 8.37
CA LYS A 128 3.61 -20.54 9.08
C LYS A 128 4.52 -21.75 8.84
N ILE A 129 3.96 -22.97 8.78
CA ILE A 129 4.72 -24.19 8.45
C ILE A 129 5.18 -24.14 6.98
N LEU A 130 4.30 -23.77 6.04
CA LEU A 130 4.64 -23.59 4.64
C LEU A 130 5.73 -22.53 4.45
N ALA A 131 5.67 -21.43 5.19
CA ALA A 131 6.69 -20.39 5.21
C ALA A 131 8.03 -20.84 5.82
N GLY A 132 8.02 -21.91 6.63
CA GLY A 132 9.21 -22.38 7.36
C GLY A 132 9.53 -21.58 8.62
N VAL A 133 8.61 -20.72 9.08
CA VAL A 133 8.78 -19.91 10.30
C VAL A 133 8.26 -20.59 11.56
N LEU A 134 7.54 -21.71 11.41
CA LEU A 134 7.02 -22.48 12.52
C LEU A 134 7.54 -23.91 12.45
N PRO A 135 8.26 -24.41 13.49
CA PRO A 135 8.67 -25.80 13.56
C PRO A 135 7.48 -26.72 13.84
N PHE A 136 7.61 -27.98 13.43
CA PHE A 136 6.63 -29.04 13.62
C PHE A 136 7.30 -30.29 14.18
N GLU A 137 6.51 -31.21 14.78
CA GLU A 137 7.04 -32.34 15.56
C GLU A 137 7.44 -33.53 14.71
N LYS A 138 6.68 -33.77 13.59
CA LYS A 138 6.90 -34.93 12.69
C LYS A 138 6.61 -34.52 11.25
N GLY A 139 7.16 -35.27 10.32
CA GLY A 139 6.96 -35.10 8.89
C GLY A 139 8.11 -34.35 8.23
N THR A 140 7.91 -33.97 6.98
CA THR A 140 8.91 -33.23 6.18
C THR A 140 8.29 -32.05 5.45
N ARG A 141 9.07 -30.98 5.27
CA ARG A 141 8.77 -29.84 4.44
C ARG A 141 9.85 -29.70 3.38
N GLN A 142 9.44 -29.73 2.13
CA GLN A 142 10.34 -29.57 1.00
C GLN A 142 9.96 -28.33 0.18
N VAL A 143 10.97 -27.56 -0.18
CA VAL A 143 10.85 -26.40 -1.07
C VAL A 143 11.36 -26.83 -2.43
N GLY A 144 10.59 -26.56 -3.48
CA GLY A 144 10.93 -26.94 -4.83
C GLY A 144 12.13 -26.18 -5.40
N HIS A 145 12.64 -26.68 -6.51
CA HIS A 145 13.78 -26.05 -7.18
C HIS A 145 13.42 -24.65 -7.72
N GLY A 146 14.29 -23.68 -7.50
CA GLY A 146 14.10 -22.31 -7.98
C GLY A 146 12.96 -21.55 -7.30
N VAL A 147 12.50 -22.01 -6.14
CA VAL A 147 11.44 -21.33 -5.39
C VAL A 147 12.04 -20.24 -4.52
N THR A 148 11.59 -19.00 -4.75
CA THR A 148 11.81 -17.84 -3.88
C THR A 148 10.48 -17.51 -3.21
N LEU A 149 10.44 -17.61 -1.87
CA LEU A 149 9.23 -17.54 -1.09
C LEU A 149 9.18 -16.25 -0.27
N HIS A 150 8.08 -15.51 -0.39
CA HIS A 150 7.76 -14.43 0.54
C HIS A 150 6.52 -14.80 1.37
N TYR A 151 6.64 -14.60 2.66
CA TYR A 151 5.55 -14.78 3.61
C TYR A 151 5.11 -13.44 4.18
N PHE A 152 3.85 -13.08 3.97
CA PHE A 152 3.27 -11.86 4.54
C PHE A 152 2.48 -12.18 5.80
N ALA A 153 3.13 -12.02 6.94
CA ALA A 153 2.49 -12.23 8.23
C ALA A 153 1.51 -11.10 8.58
N GLN A 154 0.45 -11.43 9.32
CA GLN A 154 -0.55 -10.44 9.79
C GLN A 154 0.09 -9.28 10.58
N HIS A 155 1.19 -9.52 11.28
CA HIS A 155 1.91 -8.54 12.11
C HIS A 155 3.28 -8.14 11.51
N GLN A 156 3.46 -8.27 10.22
CA GLN A 156 4.76 -7.98 9.59
C GLN A 156 5.16 -6.49 9.70
N ALA A 157 4.19 -5.59 9.82
CA ALA A 157 4.45 -4.18 10.09
C ALA A 157 5.06 -3.92 11.49
N GLU A 158 4.92 -4.87 12.42
CA GLU A 158 5.48 -4.78 13.79
C GLU A 158 6.96 -5.23 13.82
N SER A 159 7.43 -5.95 12.79
CA SER A 159 8.82 -6.39 12.67
C SER A 159 9.74 -5.37 11.99
N LEU A 160 9.19 -4.22 11.56
CA LEU A 160 9.98 -3.14 11.01
C LEU A 160 10.76 -2.43 12.12
N ASP A 161 12.03 -2.08 11.88
CA ASP A 161 12.80 -1.28 12.83
C ASP A 161 12.16 0.12 12.95
N PRO A 162 11.75 0.54 14.16
CA PRO A 162 11.08 1.81 14.36
C PRO A 162 11.96 3.03 14.08
N ASP A 163 13.28 2.90 14.18
CA ASP A 163 14.24 3.99 14.02
C ASP A 163 14.69 4.17 12.57
N ASP A 164 14.52 3.15 11.72
CA ASP A 164 14.78 3.24 10.29
C ASP A 164 13.88 4.23 9.59
N THR A 165 14.40 4.88 8.57
CA THR A 165 13.58 5.58 7.57
C THR A 165 12.92 4.57 6.62
N ILE A 166 11.86 5.02 5.91
CA ILE A 166 11.21 4.17 4.90
C ILE A 166 12.22 3.65 3.87
N LEU A 167 13.15 4.49 3.40
CA LEU A 167 14.15 4.07 2.41
C LEU A 167 15.16 3.09 2.99
N GLU A 168 15.63 3.28 4.21
CA GLU A 168 16.54 2.35 4.89
C GLU A 168 15.87 0.99 5.08
N SER A 169 14.63 0.98 5.55
CA SER A 169 13.85 -0.25 5.69
C SER A 169 13.64 -0.99 4.36
N LEU A 170 13.50 -0.30 3.23
CA LEU A 170 13.47 -0.93 1.90
C LEU A 170 14.85 -1.43 1.47
N ALA A 171 15.92 -0.70 1.79
CA ALA A 171 17.28 -1.07 1.43
C ALA A 171 17.79 -2.31 2.19
N GLU A 172 17.33 -2.54 3.42
CA GLU A 172 17.64 -3.77 4.18
C GLU A 172 17.29 -5.06 3.42
N VAL A 173 16.22 -5.04 2.61
CA VAL A 173 15.77 -6.22 1.85
C VAL A 173 16.77 -6.58 0.76
N SER A 174 17.38 -5.59 0.12
CA SER A 174 18.40 -5.81 -0.92
C SER A 174 19.43 -4.70 -0.89
N ALA A 175 20.62 -5.01 -0.37
CA ALA A 175 21.75 -4.08 -0.31
C ALA A 175 22.25 -3.65 -1.70
N GLN A 176 21.88 -4.37 -2.76
CA GLN A 176 22.28 -4.07 -4.14
C GLN A 176 21.25 -3.27 -4.91
N ALA A 177 20.07 -3.01 -4.32
CA ALA A 177 19.00 -2.28 -4.98
C ALA A 177 19.39 -0.80 -5.17
N GLU A 178 19.25 -0.30 -6.39
CA GLU A 178 19.49 1.11 -6.68
C GLU A 178 18.55 2.03 -5.92
N THR A 179 19.05 3.12 -5.36
CA THR A 179 18.27 4.10 -4.60
C THR A 179 17.09 4.65 -5.39
N ASN A 180 17.23 4.86 -6.71
CA ASN A 180 16.13 5.33 -7.55
C ASN A 180 15.01 4.30 -7.69
N PHE A 181 15.35 3.02 -7.74
CA PHE A 181 14.37 1.92 -7.74
C PHE A 181 13.60 1.88 -6.42
N LEU A 182 14.30 1.95 -5.28
CA LEU A 182 13.65 2.00 -3.96
C LEU A 182 12.74 3.21 -3.79
N ARG A 183 13.16 4.40 -4.26
CA ARG A 183 12.31 5.60 -4.30
C ARG A 183 11.07 5.41 -5.17
N GLY A 184 11.22 4.72 -6.29
CA GLY A 184 10.11 4.37 -7.18
C GLY A 184 9.08 3.48 -6.49
N ILE A 185 9.54 2.44 -5.77
CA ILE A 185 8.67 1.57 -4.96
C ILE A 185 7.97 2.39 -3.86
N ALA A 186 8.72 3.17 -3.07
CA ALA A 186 8.14 4.01 -2.03
C ALA A 186 7.06 4.96 -2.60
N GLY A 187 7.32 5.57 -3.76
CA GLY A 187 6.37 6.43 -4.47
C GLY A 187 5.10 5.69 -4.90
N ALA A 188 5.21 4.45 -5.38
CA ALA A 188 4.06 3.61 -5.74
C ALA A 188 3.16 3.32 -4.53
N PHE A 189 3.73 3.25 -3.32
CA PHE A 189 3.02 3.11 -2.05
C PHE A 189 2.65 4.44 -1.38
N LEU A 190 2.69 5.54 -2.14
CA LEU A 190 2.26 6.88 -1.74
C LEU A 190 3.20 7.60 -0.76
N PHE A 191 4.45 7.17 -0.68
CA PHE A 191 5.50 7.88 0.04
C PHE A 191 6.32 8.70 -0.96
N SER A 192 6.13 10.01 -1.01
CA SER A 192 6.78 10.89 -1.98
C SER A 192 7.59 11.99 -1.30
N GLY A 193 8.69 12.40 -1.94
CA GLY A 193 9.53 13.47 -1.45
C GLY A 193 10.08 13.21 -0.04
N ASP A 194 9.84 14.12 0.89
CA ASP A 194 10.33 14.01 2.26
C ASP A 194 9.64 12.94 3.10
N ASP A 195 8.48 12.41 2.67
CA ASP A 195 7.85 11.30 3.37
C ASP A 195 8.77 10.07 3.42
N GLN A 196 9.59 9.87 2.40
CA GLN A 196 10.51 8.72 2.30
C GLN A 196 11.61 8.70 3.37
N LYS A 197 11.88 9.87 3.98
CA LYS A 197 12.88 10.04 5.04
C LYS A 197 12.26 9.96 6.43
N LYS A 198 10.94 9.77 6.54
CA LYS A 198 10.26 9.65 7.83
C LYS A 198 10.65 8.35 8.51
N PRO A 199 10.94 8.36 9.81
CA PRO A 199 11.19 7.14 10.57
C PRO A 199 9.91 6.33 10.70
N ILE A 200 10.04 5.01 10.71
CA ILE A 200 8.92 4.04 10.80
C ILE A 200 8.04 4.30 12.03
N LYS A 201 8.63 4.70 13.15
CA LYS A 201 7.88 5.04 14.38
C LYS A 201 6.90 6.19 14.21
N ALA A 202 7.16 7.13 13.29
CA ALA A 202 6.29 8.26 13.02
C ALA A 202 5.10 7.91 12.10
N LEU A 203 5.06 6.70 11.55
CA LEU A 203 4.03 6.24 10.63
C LEU A 203 2.81 5.72 11.38
N SER A 204 1.62 5.95 10.80
CA SER A 204 0.40 5.26 11.23
C SER A 204 0.47 3.75 10.93
N GLY A 205 -0.38 2.93 11.59
CA GLY A 205 -0.42 1.49 11.36
C GLY A 205 -0.67 1.12 9.88
N GLY A 206 -1.54 1.87 9.18
CA GLY A 206 -1.78 1.68 7.75
C GLY A 206 -0.57 2.04 6.88
N GLU A 207 0.22 3.04 7.25
CA GLU A 207 1.46 3.40 6.58
C GLU A 207 2.53 2.33 6.79
N ARG A 208 2.72 1.85 8.02
CA ARG A 208 3.62 0.73 8.30
C ARG A 208 3.27 -0.52 7.50
N ASN A 209 1.99 -0.86 7.38
CA ASN A 209 1.56 -1.96 6.52
C ASN A 209 1.90 -1.73 5.05
N ARG A 210 1.81 -0.49 4.53
CA ARG A 210 2.25 -0.17 3.17
C ARG A 210 3.76 -0.32 2.99
N VAL A 211 4.58 0.06 3.99
CA VAL A 211 6.03 -0.18 3.96
C VAL A 211 6.34 -1.67 3.94
N ALA A 212 5.68 -2.46 4.79
CA ALA A 212 5.86 -3.92 4.80
C ALA A 212 5.51 -4.57 3.45
N LEU A 213 4.42 -4.12 2.79
CA LEU A 213 4.08 -4.55 1.44
C LEU A 213 5.10 -4.08 0.39
N ALA A 214 5.61 -2.85 0.52
CA ALA A 214 6.63 -2.31 -0.38
C ALA A 214 7.93 -3.13 -0.32
N ARG A 215 8.34 -3.59 0.85
CA ARG A 215 9.50 -4.49 1.04
C ARG A 215 9.39 -5.76 0.20
N MET A 216 8.19 -6.33 0.05
CA MET A 216 7.98 -7.53 -0.80
C MET A 216 8.22 -7.29 -2.30
N LEU A 217 8.20 -6.03 -2.75
CA LEU A 217 8.46 -5.69 -4.15
C LEU A 217 9.92 -5.38 -4.44
N VAL A 218 10.74 -5.18 -3.42
CA VAL A 218 12.19 -4.93 -3.57
C VAL A 218 12.87 -6.18 -4.11
N GLU A 219 12.50 -7.34 -3.59
CA GLU A 219 13.03 -8.61 -4.04
C GLU A 219 11.91 -9.47 -4.66
N PRO A 220 12.02 -9.83 -5.95
CA PRO A 220 10.95 -10.58 -6.61
C PRO A 220 10.86 -12.01 -6.08
N ALA A 221 9.66 -12.40 -5.64
CA ALA A 221 9.35 -13.76 -5.22
C ALA A 221 8.39 -14.41 -6.20
N ASN A 222 8.59 -15.71 -6.47
CA ASN A 222 7.69 -16.49 -7.32
C ASN A 222 6.62 -17.25 -6.54
N THR A 223 6.70 -17.21 -5.21
CA THR A 223 5.73 -17.84 -4.32
C THR A 223 5.39 -16.87 -3.17
N LEU A 224 4.10 -16.57 -3.03
CA LEU A 224 3.58 -15.66 -2.00
C LEU A 224 2.66 -16.44 -1.05
N LEU A 225 2.89 -16.33 0.25
CA LEU A 225 2.09 -16.92 1.32
C LEU A 225 1.49 -15.84 2.20
#